data_f246b443a68d4c98a5055b9b0a3669fd
#
_entry.id   f246b443a68d4c98a5055b9b0a3669fd
#
_cell.length_a   1.000
_cell.length_b   1.000
_cell.length_c   1.000
_cell.angle_alpha   90.00
_cell.angle_beta   90.00
_cell.angle_gamma   90.00
#
_symmetry.space_group_name_H-M   'P 1'
#
loop_
_entity.id
_entity.type
_entity.pdbx_description
1 polymer ?
#
loop_
_entity_poly.entity_id
_entity_poly.type
_entity_poly.pdbx_seq_one_letter_code
_entity_poly.pdbx_strand_id
1 'polypeptide(L)'
;SSDLNTVAINGATVTAPEGDRSVMLDGVPTELLDSIVISKSLTPDQDADSIGGRVEFNTKNPSSLEKTLFKMKFDTSYNENSKSSDNPKIALTYGDKISENSAHVIGITYSSKEIVTYNNETGYGWETNSAGLKDMNDDWEMRYYDLTRERYGLTYDIDFLVSDETTLYLKAFWNEY
;
A
#
# COMPACT_ATOMS: atom_id res chain seq x y z
N SER A 1 16.91 -1.60 8.75
CA SER A 1 15.91 -2.67 8.78
C SER A 1 14.52 -2.07 8.58
N SER A 2 13.66 -2.74 7.85
CA SER A 2 12.24 -2.34 7.67
C SER A 2 11.51 -2.25 9.00
N ASP A 3 11.89 -3.09 9.98
CA ASP A 3 11.28 -3.17 11.32
C ASP A 3 11.49 -1.91 12.17
N LEU A 4 12.38 -1.01 11.74
CA LEU A 4 12.64 0.27 12.41
C LEU A 4 11.77 1.41 11.89
N ASN A 5 10.99 1.16 10.85
CA ASN A 5 10.10 2.16 10.24
C ASN A 5 8.65 1.93 10.69
N THR A 6 7.90 3.00 10.83
CA THR A 6 6.44 2.93 10.99
C THR A 6 5.73 3.31 9.70
N VAL A 7 4.59 2.68 9.49
CA VAL A 7 3.66 3.01 8.39
C VAL A 7 2.37 3.53 9.00
N ALA A 8 1.85 4.60 8.46
CA ALA A 8 0.57 5.16 8.87
C ALA A 8 -0.32 5.43 7.66
N ILE A 9 -1.62 5.38 7.89
CA ILE A 9 -2.65 5.79 6.92
C ILE A 9 -3.51 6.85 7.59
N ASN A 10 -3.55 8.05 7.03
CA ASN A 10 -4.27 9.19 7.57
C ASN A 10 -3.96 9.48 9.05
N GLY A 11 -2.68 9.36 9.43
CA GLY A 11 -2.23 9.57 10.81
C GLY A 11 -2.32 8.35 11.74
N ALA A 12 -3.12 7.33 11.40
CA ALA A 12 -3.23 6.11 12.19
C ALA A 12 -2.12 5.12 11.84
N THR A 13 -1.35 4.67 12.83
CA THR A 13 -0.30 3.67 12.65
C THR A 13 -0.91 2.32 12.26
N VAL A 14 -0.38 1.72 11.20
CA VAL A 14 -0.78 0.40 10.70
C VAL A 14 0.16 -0.65 11.27
N THR A 15 -0.42 -1.72 11.78
CA THR A 15 0.33 -2.91 12.24
C THR A 15 0.32 -3.97 11.14
N ALA A 16 1.45 -4.66 10.96
CA ALA A 16 1.52 -5.80 10.08
C ALA A 16 0.68 -6.97 10.64
N PRO A 17 -0.09 -7.67 9.80
CA PRO A 17 -0.80 -8.88 10.24
C PRO A 17 0.14 -10.07 10.46
N GLU A 18 1.32 -10.02 9.87
CA GLU A 18 2.41 -10.97 10.08
C GLU A 18 3.12 -10.70 11.41
N GLY A 19 3.86 -11.69 11.93
CA GLY A 19 4.52 -11.60 13.24
C GLY A 19 5.70 -10.63 13.34
N ASP A 20 6.08 -9.97 12.27
CA ASP A 20 7.13 -8.94 12.24
C ASP A 20 6.52 -7.53 12.13
N ARG A 21 7.36 -6.51 12.29
CA ARG A 21 6.92 -5.10 12.28
C ARG A 21 6.87 -4.48 10.88
N SER A 22 7.32 -5.20 9.86
CA SER A 22 7.39 -4.65 8.52
C SER A 22 6.03 -4.73 7.82
N VAL A 23 5.45 -3.59 7.50
CA VAL A 23 4.19 -3.50 6.74
C VAL A 23 4.46 -3.68 5.26
N MET A 24 3.75 -4.58 4.61
CA MET A 24 3.82 -4.76 3.16
C MET A 24 3.13 -3.59 2.45
N LEU A 25 3.93 -2.65 1.94
CA LEU A 25 3.45 -1.44 1.28
C LEU A 25 2.74 -1.72 -0.06
N ASP A 26 3.00 -2.87 -0.65
CA ASP A 26 2.36 -3.28 -1.91
C ASP A 26 0.87 -3.66 -1.74
N GLY A 27 0.42 -3.84 -0.50
CA GLY A 27 -1.00 -4.02 -0.17
C GLY A 27 -1.84 -2.75 -0.30
N VAL A 28 -1.22 -1.56 -0.26
CA VAL A 28 -1.96 -0.28 -0.29
C VAL A 28 -2.23 0.16 -1.73
N PRO A 29 -3.50 0.25 -2.17
CA PRO A 29 -3.83 0.70 -3.52
C PRO A 29 -3.50 2.18 -3.71
N THR A 30 -2.52 2.47 -4.55
CA THR A 30 -2.02 3.84 -4.80
C THR A 30 -3.06 4.77 -5.42
N GLU A 31 -4.07 4.23 -6.09
CA GLU A 31 -5.16 4.99 -6.71
C GLU A 31 -6.08 5.69 -5.69
N LEU A 32 -6.10 5.16 -4.46
CA LEU A 32 -6.89 5.73 -3.36
C LEU A 32 -6.14 6.85 -2.62
N LEU A 33 -4.83 6.96 -2.87
CA LEU A 33 -3.99 7.93 -2.20
C LEU A 33 -3.98 9.29 -2.92
N ASP A 34 -3.79 10.33 -2.13
CA ASP A 34 -3.48 11.69 -2.60
C ASP A 34 -1.97 11.94 -2.50
N SER A 35 -1.38 11.58 -1.39
CA SER A 35 0.05 11.79 -1.15
C SER A 35 0.69 10.68 -0.31
N ILE A 36 1.99 10.57 -0.43
CA ILE A 36 2.84 9.72 0.40
C ILE A 36 3.91 10.63 1.00
N VAL A 37 3.96 10.70 2.33
CA VAL A 37 4.93 11.50 3.06
C VAL A 37 5.95 10.57 3.73
N ILE A 38 7.22 10.82 3.50
CA ILE A 38 8.33 10.07 4.11
C ILE A 38 9.09 10.98 5.04
N SER A 39 8.98 10.72 6.34
CA SER A 39 9.71 11.43 7.40
C SER A 39 10.90 10.59 7.84
N LYS A 40 12.11 11.07 7.60
CA LYS A 40 13.37 10.41 7.99
C LYS A 40 13.75 10.65 9.45
N SER A 41 13.20 11.68 10.05
CA SER A 41 13.33 12.01 11.47
C SER A 41 11.96 12.36 12.01
N LEU A 42 11.66 11.85 13.21
CA LEU A 42 10.39 12.08 13.86
C LEU A 42 10.35 13.47 14.49
N THR A 43 9.19 14.10 14.43
CA THR A 43 8.86 15.29 15.17
C THR A 43 8.19 14.93 16.50
N PRO A 44 8.19 15.81 17.53
CA PRO A 44 7.66 15.50 18.86
C PRO A 44 6.17 15.14 18.91
N ASP A 45 5.41 15.47 17.86
CA ASP A 45 3.99 15.15 17.68
C ASP A 45 3.76 13.76 17.08
N GLN A 46 4.82 13.09 16.63
CA GLN A 46 4.76 11.77 16.03
C GLN A 46 5.07 10.69 17.06
N ASP A 47 4.51 9.51 16.84
CA ASP A 47 4.73 8.36 17.71
C ASP A 47 6.19 7.95 17.73
N ALA A 48 6.75 7.75 18.92
CA ALA A 48 8.17 7.45 19.15
C ALA A 48 8.55 5.99 18.81
N ASP A 49 7.64 5.21 18.26
CA ASP A 49 7.82 3.78 17.98
C ASP A 49 8.78 3.47 16.84
N SER A 50 9.17 4.47 16.04
CA SER A 50 10.11 4.27 14.94
C SER A 50 11.44 4.97 15.17
N ILE A 51 12.52 4.25 14.88
CA ILE A 51 13.89 4.81 14.92
C ILE A 51 14.36 5.16 13.50
N GLY A 52 13.85 4.47 12.49
CA GLY A 52 14.30 4.59 11.10
C GLY A 52 13.56 5.65 10.29
N GLY A 53 12.34 5.97 10.65
CA GLY A 53 11.48 6.94 9.95
C GLY A 53 10.02 6.50 9.88
N ARG A 54 9.18 7.34 9.25
CA ARG A 54 7.75 7.13 9.08
C ARG A 54 7.37 7.29 7.61
N VAL A 55 6.58 6.36 7.11
CA VAL A 55 5.89 6.47 5.81
C VAL A 55 4.41 6.67 6.08
N GLU A 56 3.86 7.77 5.59
CA GLU A 56 2.46 8.11 5.78
C GLU A 56 1.74 8.19 4.44
N PHE A 57 0.66 7.43 4.33
CA PHE A 57 -0.25 7.43 3.20
C PHE A 57 -1.47 8.28 3.52
N ASN A 58 -1.70 9.30 2.72
CA ASN A 58 -2.87 10.17 2.87
C ASN A 58 -3.86 9.90 1.75
N THR A 59 -5.11 9.65 2.12
CA THR A 59 -6.24 9.59 1.19
C THR A 59 -6.65 11.00 0.76
N LYS A 60 -7.51 11.10 -0.26
CA LYS A 60 -7.97 12.38 -0.76
C LYS A 60 -8.74 13.16 0.29
N ASN A 61 -8.44 14.45 0.40
CA ASN A 61 -9.14 15.34 1.32
C ASN A 61 -10.43 15.88 0.67
N PRO A 62 -11.63 15.53 1.20
CA PRO A 62 -12.89 16.03 0.67
C PRO A 62 -13.00 17.56 0.67
N SER A 63 -12.50 18.23 1.70
CA SER A 63 -12.57 19.70 1.82
C SER A 63 -11.77 20.42 0.73
N SER A 64 -10.85 19.76 0.06
CA SER A 64 -10.08 20.34 -1.05
C SER A 64 -10.80 20.32 -2.39
N LEU A 65 -11.99 19.73 -2.47
CA LEU A 65 -12.74 19.63 -3.70
C LEU A 65 -13.32 20.99 -4.12
N GLU A 66 -12.89 21.49 -5.26
CA GLU A 66 -13.46 22.67 -5.90
C GLU A 66 -14.73 22.34 -6.71
N LYS A 67 -14.81 21.12 -7.22
CA LYS A 67 -15.91 20.61 -8.05
C LYS A 67 -16.07 19.11 -7.84
N THR A 68 -17.20 18.57 -8.31
CA THR A 68 -17.42 17.10 -8.35
C THR A 68 -16.23 16.40 -9.01
N LEU A 69 -15.67 15.42 -8.30
CA LEU A 69 -14.61 14.55 -8.77
C LEU A 69 -15.22 13.23 -9.23
N PHE A 70 -14.98 12.88 -10.49
CA PHE A 70 -15.24 11.54 -10.99
C PHE A 70 -14.03 11.07 -11.77
N LYS A 71 -13.42 9.99 -11.31
CA LYS A 71 -12.25 9.39 -11.96
C LYS A 71 -12.43 7.88 -12.04
N MET A 72 -12.32 7.37 -13.24
CA MET A 72 -12.29 5.92 -13.52
C MET A 72 -10.98 5.59 -14.22
N LYS A 73 -10.33 4.53 -13.75
CA LYS A 73 -9.09 4.02 -14.32
C LYS A 73 -9.24 2.53 -14.58
N PHE A 74 -8.84 2.10 -15.75
CA PHE A 74 -8.73 0.70 -16.13
C PHE A 74 -7.33 0.46 -16.67
N ASP A 75 -6.64 -0.50 -16.11
CA ASP A 75 -5.32 -0.94 -16.53
C ASP A 75 -5.32 -2.46 -16.71
N THR A 76 -4.46 -2.95 -17.56
CA THR A 76 -4.07 -4.35 -17.61
C THR A 76 -2.59 -4.45 -17.89
N SER A 77 -1.96 -5.57 -17.54
CA SER A 77 -0.56 -5.83 -17.85
C SER A 77 -0.40 -7.20 -18.49
N TYR A 78 0.57 -7.32 -19.38
CA TYR A 78 0.92 -8.58 -20.01
C TYR A 78 2.01 -9.28 -19.20
N ASN A 79 1.78 -10.55 -18.86
CA ASN A 79 2.78 -11.40 -18.22
C ASN A 79 3.42 -12.29 -19.30
N GLU A 80 4.72 -12.09 -19.54
CA GLU A 80 5.45 -12.80 -20.60
C GLU A 80 5.62 -14.29 -20.28
N ASN A 81 5.77 -14.65 -19.01
CA ASN A 81 6.00 -16.04 -18.60
C ASN A 81 4.74 -16.91 -18.77
N SER A 82 3.58 -16.38 -18.45
CA SER A 82 2.29 -17.05 -18.67
C SER A 82 1.67 -16.76 -20.02
N LYS A 83 2.21 -15.78 -20.77
CA LYS A 83 1.64 -15.26 -22.02
C LYS A 83 0.19 -14.80 -21.89
N SER A 84 -0.15 -14.27 -20.74
CA SER A 84 -1.48 -13.83 -20.35
C SER A 84 -1.55 -12.32 -20.17
N SER A 85 -2.71 -11.73 -20.54
CA SER A 85 -3.09 -10.35 -20.23
C SER A 85 -4.18 -10.27 -19.15
N ASP A 86 -4.46 -11.38 -18.48
CA ASP A 86 -5.50 -11.46 -17.44
C ASP A 86 -5.02 -10.88 -16.12
N ASN A 87 -4.65 -9.59 -16.16
CA ASN A 87 -4.16 -8.83 -15.03
C ASN A 87 -4.92 -7.50 -14.91
N PRO A 88 -6.26 -7.54 -14.77
CA PRO A 88 -7.06 -6.33 -14.73
C PRO A 88 -6.81 -5.54 -13.44
N LYS A 89 -6.83 -4.22 -13.58
CA LYS A 89 -6.88 -3.28 -12.47
C LYS A 89 -7.93 -2.22 -12.75
N ILE A 90 -8.87 -2.06 -11.82
CA ILE A 90 -9.96 -1.11 -11.92
C ILE A 90 -9.91 -0.21 -10.70
N ALA A 91 -10.00 1.10 -10.91
CA ALA A 91 -10.13 2.06 -9.83
C ALA A 91 -11.22 3.07 -10.16
N LEU A 92 -12.07 3.33 -9.19
CA LEU A 92 -13.12 4.33 -9.25
C LEU A 92 -12.95 5.28 -8.07
N THR A 93 -12.99 6.59 -8.34
CA THR A 93 -13.02 7.63 -7.31
C THR A 93 -14.14 8.59 -7.63
N TYR A 94 -15.01 8.79 -6.65
CA TYR A 94 -16.07 9.80 -6.70
C TYR A 94 -15.98 10.70 -5.50
N GLY A 95 -16.15 11.98 -5.68
CA GLY A 95 -16.20 12.96 -4.59
C GLY A 95 -17.07 14.14 -4.96
N ASP A 96 -17.80 14.65 -3.98
CA ASP A 96 -18.68 15.79 -4.17
C ASP A 96 -18.89 16.55 -2.85
N LYS A 97 -19.36 17.78 -2.99
CA LYS A 97 -19.89 18.57 -1.87
C LYS A 97 -21.31 18.12 -1.57
N ILE A 98 -21.57 17.69 -0.34
CA ILE A 98 -22.92 17.35 0.14
C ILE A 98 -23.69 18.64 0.48
N SER A 99 -22.96 19.63 1.02
CA SER A 99 -23.47 20.95 1.37
C SER A 99 -22.36 22.00 1.29
N GLU A 100 -22.66 23.26 1.62
CA GLU A 100 -21.62 24.29 1.72
C GLU A 100 -20.53 23.95 2.75
N ASN A 101 -20.89 23.19 3.78
CA ASN A 101 -20.02 22.86 4.91
C ASN A 101 -19.63 21.39 4.97
N SER A 102 -19.95 20.57 3.97
CA SER A 102 -19.61 19.16 3.98
C SER A 102 -19.28 18.64 2.59
N ALA A 103 -18.27 17.78 2.53
CA ALA A 103 -17.86 17.11 1.32
C ALA A 103 -17.44 15.67 1.63
N HIS A 104 -17.52 14.80 0.62
CA HIS A 104 -17.08 13.42 0.75
C HIS A 104 -16.30 12.94 -0.47
N VAL A 105 -15.49 11.89 -0.26
CA VAL A 105 -14.82 11.15 -1.30
C VAL A 105 -14.94 9.66 -1.02
N ILE A 106 -15.34 8.89 -2.01
CA ILE A 106 -15.30 7.43 -2.00
C ILE A 106 -14.34 6.94 -3.07
N GLY A 107 -13.54 5.95 -2.73
CA GLY A 107 -12.62 5.28 -3.64
C GLY A 107 -12.78 3.77 -3.55
N ILE A 108 -12.82 3.11 -4.70
CA ILE A 108 -12.92 1.65 -4.82
C ILE A 108 -11.86 1.17 -5.78
N THR A 109 -11.15 0.09 -5.43
CA THR A 109 -10.19 -0.54 -6.30
C THR A 109 -10.36 -2.06 -6.31
N TYR A 110 -10.12 -2.64 -7.46
CA TYR A 110 -9.92 -4.07 -7.66
C TYR A 110 -8.71 -4.29 -8.55
N SER A 111 -7.89 -5.25 -8.20
CA SER A 111 -6.82 -5.71 -9.07
C SER A 111 -6.61 -7.21 -8.93
N SER A 112 -6.39 -7.87 -10.07
CA SER A 112 -5.89 -9.23 -10.14
C SER A 112 -4.55 -9.21 -10.84
N LYS A 113 -3.56 -9.91 -10.30
CA LYS A 113 -2.22 -9.99 -10.87
C LYS A 113 -1.72 -11.42 -10.83
N GLU A 114 -1.53 -11.98 -12.00
CA GLU A 114 -0.85 -13.25 -12.18
C GLU A 114 0.67 -13.06 -12.08
N ILE A 115 1.31 -13.87 -11.27
CA ILE A 115 2.75 -13.85 -11.04
C ILE A 115 3.29 -15.24 -11.38
N VAL A 116 3.97 -15.34 -12.52
CA VAL A 116 4.67 -16.56 -12.94
C VAL A 116 6.15 -16.24 -12.99
N THR A 117 6.93 -16.96 -12.20
CA THR A 117 8.37 -16.74 -12.13
C THR A 117 9.13 -18.04 -11.89
N TYR A 118 10.32 -18.10 -12.45
CA TYR A 118 11.30 -19.16 -12.22
C TYR A 118 12.41 -18.58 -11.36
N ASN A 119 12.78 -19.28 -10.31
CA ASN A 119 13.86 -18.90 -9.43
C ASN A 119 14.81 -20.07 -9.21
N ASN A 120 16.10 -19.76 -9.19
CA ASN A 120 17.14 -20.70 -8.81
C ASN A 120 17.83 -20.12 -7.57
N GLU A 121 17.77 -20.84 -6.48
CA GLU A 121 18.34 -20.39 -5.21
C GLU A 121 18.99 -21.55 -4.46
N THR A 122 19.78 -21.22 -3.46
CA THR A 122 20.33 -22.18 -2.51
C THR A 122 19.41 -22.26 -1.31
N GLY A 123 19.10 -23.46 -0.80
CA GLY A 123 18.15 -23.64 0.30
C GLY A 123 18.54 -22.89 1.57
N TYR A 124 19.84 -22.86 1.92
CA TYR A 124 20.37 -22.19 3.10
C TYR A 124 21.40 -21.09 2.81
N GLY A 125 21.53 -20.68 1.55
CA GLY A 125 22.44 -19.61 1.13
C GLY A 125 23.87 -20.10 0.87
N TRP A 126 24.80 -19.14 0.85
CA TRP A 126 26.21 -19.38 0.56
C TRP A 126 27.01 -19.33 1.86
N GLU A 127 27.69 -20.42 2.16
CA GLU A 127 28.62 -20.49 3.29
C GLU A 127 30.08 -20.40 2.84
N THR A 128 30.98 -20.29 3.81
CA THR A 128 32.41 -20.37 3.57
C THR A 128 32.89 -21.72 4.09
N ASN A 129 33.35 -22.57 3.20
CA ASN A 129 33.87 -23.90 3.55
C ASN A 129 35.21 -23.79 4.30
N SER A 130 35.70 -24.94 4.76
CA SER A 130 36.98 -25.04 5.50
C SER A 130 38.21 -24.58 4.72
N ALA A 131 38.14 -24.50 3.40
CA ALA A 131 39.19 -23.96 2.54
C ALA A 131 39.08 -22.45 2.30
N GLY A 132 38.12 -21.76 2.92
CA GLY A 132 37.85 -20.32 2.76
C GLY A 132 37.14 -19.93 1.46
N LEU A 133 36.60 -20.90 0.74
CA LEU A 133 35.88 -20.69 -0.52
C LEU A 133 34.38 -20.59 -0.25
N LYS A 134 33.70 -19.77 -1.03
CA LYS A 134 32.22 -19.72 -1.04
C LYS A 134 31.68 -21.02 -1.63
N ASP A 135 30.82 -21.68 -0.91
CA ASP A 135 30.19 -22.93 -1.27
C ASP A 135 28.69 -22.90 -0.95
N MET A 136 27.92 -23.74 -1.64
CA MET A 136 26.51 -23.92 -1.30
C MET A 136 26.40 -24.81 -0.08
N ASN A 137 25.62 -24.33 0.90
CA ASN A 137 25.48 -25.08 2.16
C ASN A 137 24.58 -26.30 2.05
N ASP A 138 23.78 -26.45 1.04
CA ASP A 138 22.91 -27.62 0.88
C ASP A 138 22.40 -27.75 -0.56
N ASP A 139 21.09 -27.64 -0.73
CA ASP A 139 20.43 -28.00 -1.96
C ASP A 139 20.37 -26.84 -2.94
N TRP A 140 20.52 -27.16 -4.19
CA TRP A 140 20.16 -26.31 -5.30
C TRP A 140 18.67 -26.45 -5.54
N GLU A 141 17.88 -25.36 -5.36
CA GLU A 141 16.46 -25.35 -5.56
C GLU A 141 16.09 -24.62 -6.86
N MET A 142 15.37 -25.33 -7.71
CA MET A 142 14.68 -24.74 -8.85
C MET A 142 13.22 -24.57 -8.47
N ARG A 143 12.78 -23.30 -8.26
CA ARG A 143 11.42 -22.98 -7.86
C ARG A 143 10.64 -22.42 -9.04
N TYR A 144 9.44 -22.90 -9.19
CA TYR A 144 8.45 -22.35 -10.09
C TYR A 144 7.30 -21.80 -9.25
N TYR A 145 7.02 -20.52 -9.42
CA TYR A 145 5.90 -19.86 -8.77
C TYR A 145 4.85 -19.56 -9.83
N ASP A 146 3.62 -19.97 -9.56
CA ASP A 146 2.42 -19.69 -10.35
C ASP A 146 1.31 -19.35 -9.36
N LEU A 147 1.06 -18.06 -9.20
CA LEU A 147 0.09 -17.57 -8.23
C LEU A 147 -0.64 -16.35 -8.77
N THR A 148 -1.90 -16.19 -8.36
CA THR A 148 -2.70 -15.01 -8.62
C THR A 148 -2.90 -14.24 -7.31
N ARG A 149 -2.63 -12.95 -7.33
CA ARG A 149 -2.91 -12.04 -6.21
C ARG A 149 -4.07 -11.15 -6.56
N GLU A 150 -5.16 -11.31 -5.82
CA GLU A 150 -6.30 -10.42 -5.89
C GLU A 150 -6.25 -9.41 -4.75
N ARG A 151 -6.66 -8.18 -5.02
CA ARG A 151 -6.71 -7.11 -4.05
C ARG A 151 -7.96 -6.29 -4.23
N TYR A 152 -8.58 -5.98 -3.11
CA TYR A 152 -9.75 -5.12 -3.00
C TYR A 152 -9.41 -3.96 -2.09
N GLY A 153 -9.81 -2.76 -2.44
CA GLY A 153 -9.60 -1.58 -1.61
C GLY A 153 -10.83 -0.67 -1.61
N LEU A 154 -11.15 -0.14 -0.45
CA LEU A 154 -12.22 0.83 -0.25
C LEU A 154 -11.73 1.96 0.65
N THR A 155 -11.99 3.19 0.24
CA THR A 155 -11.86 4.37 1.10
C THR A 155 -13.17 5.12 1.15
N TYR A 156 -13.47 5.69 2.30
CA TYR A 156 -14.54 6.67 2.46
C TYR A 156 -14.08 7.76 3.41
N ASP A 157 -13.98 8.96 2.88
CA ASP A 157 -13.57 10.13 3.61
C ASP A 157 -14.70 11.16 3.57
N ILE A 158 -15.05 11.76 4.72
CA ILE A 158 -16.05 12.81 4.83
C ILE A 158 -15.56 13.88 5.80
N ASP A 159 -15.72 15.13 5.41
CA ASP A 159 -15.39 16.30 6.19
C ASP A 159 -16.62 17.14 6.46
N PHE A 160 -16.69 17.69 7.66
CA PHE A 160 -17.71 18.65 8.11
C PHE A 160 -17.02 19.89 8.67
N LEU A 161 -17.22 21.03 8.03
CA LEU A 161 -16.78 22.33 8.53
C LEU A 161 -17.79 22.83 9.57
N VAL A 162 -17.43 22.74 10.85
CA VAL A 162 -18.29 23.16 11.96
C VAL A 162 -18.22 24.69 12.17
N SER A 163 -17.02 25.25 11.98
CA SER A 163 -16.75 26.69 11.98
C SER A 163 -15.54 26.97 11.10
N ASP A 164 -15.19 28.25 10.88
CA ASP A 164 -14.01 28.64 10.10
C ASP A 164 -12.69 28.07 10.65
N GLU A 165 -12.67 27.69 11.93
CA GLU A 165 -11.48 27.16 12.61
C GLU A 165 -11.60 25.68 12.97
N THR A 166 -12.78 25.04 12.75
CA THR A 166 -13.03 23.68 13.24
C THR A 166 -13.59 22.80 12.14
N THR A 167 -12.87 21.74 11.80
CA THR A 167 -13.33 20.71 10.88
C THR A 167 -13.38 19.37 11.60
N LEU A 168 -14.53 18.69 11.54
CA LEU A 168 -14.67 17.30 11.91
C LEU A 168 -14.48 16.44 10.66
N TYR A 169 -13.77 15.34 10.79
CA TYR A 169 -13.58 14.41 9.68
C TYR A 169 -13.71 12.96 10.14
N LEU A 170 -14.20 12.11 9.24
CA LEU A 170 -14.17 10.67 9.38
C LEU A 170 -13.45 10.12 8.15
N LYS A 171 -12.43 9.27 8.40
CA LYS A 171 -11.68 8.59 7.35
C LYS A 171 -11.72 7.09 7.60
N ALA A 172 -12.21 6.34 6.62
CA ALA A 172 -12.27 4.89 6.64
C ALA A 172 -11.43 4.34 5.51
N PHE A 173 -10.62 3.34 5.82
CA PHE A 173 -9.81 2.61 4.87
C PHE A 173 -9.94 1.11 5.12
N TRP A 174 -10.24 0.37 4.07
CA TRP A 174 -10.29 -1.09 4.11
C TRP A 174 -9.59 -1.65 2.88
N ASN A 175 -8.80 -2.69 3.06
CA ASN A 175 -8.21 -3.46 1.99
C ASN A 175 -8.13 -4.94 2.35
N GLU A 176 -8.20 -5.78 1.33
CA GLU A 176 -8.08 -7.24 1.40
C GLU A 176 -7.16 -7.71 0.27
N TYR A 177 -6.36 -8.76 0.56
CA TYR A 177 -5.45 -9.41 -0.38
C TYR A 177 -5.17 -10.88 0.00
#